data_6ea0d4c4638a11829a89a1b43b3a383f
#
_entry.id   6ea0d4c4638a11829a89a1b43b3a383f
#
_cell.length_a   1.000
_cell.length_b   1.000
_cell.length_c   1.000
_cell.angle_alpha   90.00
_cell.angle_beta   90.00
_cell.angle_gamma   90.00
#
_symmetry.space_group_name_H-M   'P 1'
#
loop_
_entity.id
_entity.type
_entity.pdbx_description
1 polymer ?
#
loop_
_entity_poly.entity_id
_entity_poly.type
_entity_poly.pdbx_seq_one_letter_code
_entity_poly.pdbx_strand_id
1 'polypeptide(L)'
;EVESDSKGTISIISYFAEWCPNCHYEAKEILKLYEKFTPSGLSITLVMDYAPKEASKAFTQLHGLKMNWVLGELHEKDEEKRNNTLFFKFRKSLNDTRKWGTPFHIIIADGNMDYIGIVKGEFIGKEIQSFLNTHL
;
A
#
# COMPACT_ATOMS: atom_id res chain seq x y z
N GLU A 1 11.03 -25.32 16.27
CA GLU A 1 11.68 -25.09 15.79
C GLU A 1 11.96 -24.11 14.73
N VAL A 2 11.69 -24.31 13.70
CA VAL A 2 11.87 -23.38 12.62
C VAL A 2 11.38 -22.00 12.92
N GLU A 3 10.28 -21.95 13.54
CA GLU A 3 9.67 -20.67 13.82
C GLU A 3 10.52 -19.84 14.76
N SER A 4 11.37 -20.44 15.52
CA SER A 4 12.24 -19.68 16.40
C SER A 4 13.23 -18.82 15.61
N ASP A 5 13.56 -19.26 14.39
CA ASP A 5 14.45 -18.52 13.52
C ASP A 5 13.70 -17.61 12.57
N SER A 6 12.41 -17.72 12.53
CA SER A 6 11.59 -16.97 11.61
C SER A 6 11.36 -15.57 12.12
N LYS A 7 11.50 -14.60 11.25
CA LYS A 7 11.11 -13.24 11.54
C LYS A 7 9.65 -12.98 11.19
N GLY A 8 8.97 -14.01 10.66
CA GLY A 8 7.59 -13.85 10.24
C GLY A 8 7.47 -13.26 8.86
N THR A 9 6.31 -12.75 8.58
CA THR A 9 6.00 -12.16 7.28
C THR A 9 5.48 -10.76 7.46
N ILE A 10 5.62 -9.95 6.43
CA ILE A 10 5.10 -8.59 6.42
C ILE A 10 4.25 -8.43 5.17
N SER A 11 3.04 -7.92 5.34
CA SER A 11 2.15 -7.59 4.23
C SER A 11 1.93 -6.09 4.21
N ILE A 12 2.05 -5.49 3.04
CA ILE A 12 1.75 -4.08 2.84
C ILE A 12 0.55 -3.98 1.92
N ILE A 13 -0.47 -3.24 2.34
CA ILE A 13 -1.63 -2.93 1.52
C ILE A 13 -1.50 -1.45 1.18
N SER A 14 -1.37 -1.15 -0.11
CA SER A 14 -1.12 0.22 -0.56
C SER A 14 -2.27 0.71 -1.41
N TYR A 15 -2.88 1.81 -1.00
CA TYR A 15 -3.98 2.44 -1.75
C TYR A 15 -3.40 3.48 -2.69
N PHE A 16 -3.64 3.27 -3.97
CA PHE A 16 -3.14 4.13 -5.05
C PHE A 16 -4.28 4.54 -5.96
N ALA A 17 -4.04 5.57 -6.77
CA ALA A 17 -4.93 5.94 -7.86
C ALA A 17 -4.07 6.42 -9.03
N GLU A 18 -4.48 6.09 -10.25
CA GLU A 18 -3.69 6.42 -11.44
C GLU A 18 -3.62 7.94 -11.69
N TRP A 19 -4.59 8.69 -11.19
CA TRP A 19 -4.60 10.15 -11.34
C TRP A 19 -3.83 10.87 -10.23
N CYS A 20 -3.27 10.15 -9.29
CA CYS A 20 -2.59 10.73 -8.12
C CYS A 20 -1.10 10.93 -8.44
N PRO A 21 -0.61 12.19 -8.51
CA PRO A 21 0.80 12.42 -8.84
C PRO A 21 1.77 11.77 -7.87
N ASN A 22 1.48 11.84 -6.59
CA ASN A 22 2.37 11.23 -5.59
C ASN A 22 2.39 9.71 -5.70
N CYS A 23 1.32 9.11 -6.18
CA CYS A 23 1.29 7.67 -6.42
C CYS A 23 2.25 7.26 -7.55
N HIS A 24 2.39 8.11 -8.56
CA HIS A 24 3.36 7.84 -9.64
C HIS A 24 4.79 7.87 -9.10
N TYR A 25 5.10 8.78 -8.20
CA TYR A 25 6.43 8.81 -7.58
C TYR A 25 6.61 7.61 -6.66
N GLU A 26 5.60 7.29 -5.86
CA GLU A 26 5.67 6.20 -4.91
C GLU A 26 5.78 4.84 -5.58
N ALA A 27 5.30 4.71 -6.81
CA ALA A 27 5.37 3.45 -7.55
C ALA A 27 6.80 2.92 -7.65
N LYS A 28 7.78 3.81 -7.81
CA LYS A 28 9.18 3.40 -7.90
C LYS A 28 9.67 2.81 -6.58
N GLU A 29 9.28 3.42 -5.47
CA GLU A 29 9.68 2.94 -4.15
C GLU A 29 9.02 1.58 -3.87
N ILE A 30 7.75 1.44 -4.21
CA ILE A 30 7.01 0.19 -4.03
C ILE A 30 7.67 -0.93 -4.83
N LEU A 31 8.04 -0.66 -6.07
CA LEU A 31 8.70 -1.68 -6.90
C LEU A 31 10.04 -2.10 -6.30
N LYS A 32 10.82 -1.15 -5.81
CA LYS A 32 12.10 -1.45 -5.17
C LYS A 32 11.91 -2.34 -3.95
N LEU A 33 10.94 -2.01 -3.10
CA LEU A 33 10.66 -2.80 -1.92
C LEU A 33 10.22 -4.20 -2.30
N TYR A 34 9.37 -4.30 -3.31
CA TYR A 34 8.87 -5.58 -3.78
C TYR A 34 10.01 -6.48 -4.25
N GLU A 35 10.88 -5.94 -5.09
CA GLU A 35 11.98 -6.71 -5.65
C GLU A 35 13.01 -7.11 -4.59
N LYS A 36 13.27 -6.23 -3.65
CA LYS A 36 14.29 -6.49 -2.64
C LYS A 36 13.81 -7.44 -1.55
N PHE A 37 12.58 -7.30 -1.10
CA PHE A 37 12.13 -7.97 0.13
C PHE A 37 11.15 -9.12 -0.09
N THR A 38 10.58 -9.28 -1.29
CA THR A 38 9.69 -10.41 -1.54
C THR A 38 10.34 -11.75 -1.24
N PRO A 39 11.62 -11.97 -1.61
CA PRO A 39 12.27 -13.26 -1.27
C PRO A 39 12.40 -13.49 0.24
N SER A 40 12.34 -12.43 1.03
CA SER A 40 12.49 -12.52 2.48
C SER A 40 11.16 -12.59 3.24
N GLY A 41 10.03 -12.51 2.54
CA GLY A 41 8.74 -12.66 3.19
C GLY A 41 7.83 -11.45 3.10
N LEU A 42 8.14 -10.47 2.25
CA LEU A 42 7.26 -9.34 2.01
C LEU A 42 6.21 -9.68 0.97
N SER A 43 4.96 -9.32 1.23
CA SER A 43 3.93 -9.31 0.21
C SER A 43 3.35 -7.90 0.11
N ILE A 44 3.01 -7.50 -1.11
CA ILE A 44 2.43 -6.19 -1.36
C ILE A 44 1.18 -6.38 -2.20
N THR A 45 0.08 -5.78 -1.78
CA THR A 45 -1.15 -5.75 -2.57
C THR A 45 -1.52 -4.29 -2.79
N LEU A 46 -1.76 -3.93 -4.04
CA LEU A 46 -2.21 -2.59 -4.38
C LEU A 46 -3.73 -2.57 -4.42
N VAL A 47 -4.32 -1.53 -3.83
CA VAL A 47 -5.75 -1.28 -3.97
C VAL A 47 -5.87 -0.01 -4.81
N MET A 48 -6.40 -0.15 -6.03
CA MET A 48 -6.58 0.97 -6.93
C MET A 48 -7.94 1.57 -6.64
N ASP A 49 -7.94 2.71 -5.96
CA ASP A 49 -9.16 3.30 -5.44
C ASP A 49 -9.53 4.55 -6.22
N TYR A 50 -10.85 4.81 -6.30
CA TYR A 50 -11.41 5.96 -7.01
C TYR A 50 -10.96 6.00 -8.47
N ALA A 51 -10.76 4.85 -9.08
CA ALA A 51 -10.19 4.75 -10.41
C ALA A 51 -10.82 3.61 -11.20
N PRO A 52 -11.02 3.78 -12.52
CA PRO A 52 -11.56 2.71 -13.35
C PRO A 52 -10.55 1.59 -13.53
N LYS A 53 -11.07 0.41 -13.86
CA LYS A 53 -10.24 -0.78 -14.03
C LYS A 53 -9.18 -0.59 -15.12
N GLU A 54 -9.56 -0.03 -16.26
CA GLU A 54 -8.63 0.09 -17.38
C GLU A 54 -7.50 1.05 -17.09
N ALA A 55 -7.81 2.18 -16.45
CA ALA A 55 -6.79 3.15 -16.07
C ALA A 55 -5.88 2.57 -14.99
N SER A 56 -6.43 1.78 -14.08
CA SER A 56 -5.64 1.13 -13.04
C SER A 56 -4.68 0.12 -13.64
N LYS A 57 -5.15 -0.67 -14.59
CA LYS A 57 -4.31 -1.63 -15.29
C LYS A 57 -3.17 -0.92 -16.04
N ALA A 58 -3.50 0.17 -16.73
CA ALA A 58 -2.48 0.95 -17.45
C ALA A 58 -1.43 1.52 -16.50
N PHE A 59 -1.83 1.96 -15.31
CA PHE A 59 -0.91 2.47 -14.30
C PHE A 59 0.08 1.38 -13.87
N THR A 60 -0.41 0.17 -13.58
CA THR A 60 0.48 -0.89 -13.14
C THR A 60 1.44 -1.31 -14.26
N GLN A 61 0.97 -1.30 -15.49
CA GLN A 61 1.82 -1.63 -16.64
C GLN A 61 2.88 -0.55 -16.87
N LEU A 62 2.48 0.71 -16.79
CA LEU A 62 3.40 1.83 -16.98
C LEU A 62 4.59 1.77 -16.01
N HIS A 63 4.33 1.41 -14.78
CA HIS A 63 5.35 1.39 -13.75
C HIS A 63 5.99 0.01 -13.55
N GLY A 64 5.62 -0.97 -14.35
CA GLY A 64 6.18 -2.32 -14.24
C GLY A 64 5.87 -3.01 -12.94
N LEU A 65 4.73 -2.71 -12.33
CA LEU A 65 4.34 -3.28 -11.05
C LEU A 65 3.84 -4.69 -11.24
N LYS A 66 4.46 -5.64 -10.56
CA LYS A 66 4.20 -7.08 -10.75
C LYS A 66 3.40 -7.68 -9.61
N MET A 67 3.21 -6.93 -8.53
CA MET A 67 2.45 -7.44 -7.39
C MET A 67 0.97 -7.46 -7.71
N ASN A 68 0.22 -8.21 -6.90
CA ASN A 68 -1.23 -8.28 -7.05
C ASN A 68 -1.86 -6.92 -6.83
N TRP A 69 -2.92 -6.65 -7.57
CA TRP A 69 -3.70 -5.44 -7.35
C TRP A 69 -5.19 -5.75 -7.51
N VAL A 70 -6.00 -5.00 -6.79
CA VAL A 70 -7.44 -5.12 -6.82
C VAL A 70 -8.04 -3.73 -6.93
N LEU A 71 -9.30 -3.67 -7.35
CA LEU A 71 -10.02 -2.40 -7.35
C LEU A 71 -10.55 -2.11 -5.95
N GLY A 72 -10.57 -0.84 -5.59
CA GLY A 72 -11.17 -0.42 -4.33
C GLY A 72 -12.69 -0.35 -4.42
N GLU A 73 -13.30 0.31 -3.44
CA GLU A 73 -14.76 0.35 -3.33
C GLU A 73 -15.42 1.18 -4.43
N LEU A 74 -14.74 2.21 -4.92
CA LEU A 74 -15.24 3.05 -5.99
C LEU A 74 -14.30 3.01 -7.18
N HIS A 75 -14.88 2.92 -8.37
CA HIS A 75 -14.12 2.89 -9.60
C HIS A 75 -14.16 4.23 -10.32
N GLU A 76 -14.47 5.29 -9.60
CA GLU A 76 -14.53 6.65 -10.14
C GLU A 76 -14.19 7.65 -9.05
N LYS A 77 -13.79 8.83 -9.47
CA LYS A 77 -13.39 9.90 -8.56
C LYS A 77 -14.63 10.75 -8.27
N ASP A 78 -15.48 10.29 -7.36
CA ASP A 78 -16.72 10.96 -6.98
C ASP A 78 -16.69 11.30 -5.51
N GLU A 79 -16.73 12.61 -5.21
CA GLU A 79 -16.55 13.11 -3.86
C GLU A 79 -17.70 12.74 -2.93
N GLU A 80 -18.92 12.73 -3.43
CA GLU A 80 -20.08 12.36 -2.60
C GLU A 80 -20.05 10.86 -2.26
N LYS A 81 -19.81 10.03 -3.26
CA LYS A 81 -19.74 8.59 -3.05
C LYS A 81 -18.57 8.21 -2.17
N ARG A 82 -17.45 8.96 -2.27
CA ARG A 82 -16.27 8.74 -1.44
C ARG A 82 -16.66 8.74 0.05
N ASN A 83 -17.51 9.65 0.46
CA ASN A 83 -17.87 9.80 1.87
C ASN A 83 -18.51 8.56 2.48
N ASN A 84 -19.03 7.67 1.65
CA ASN A 84 -19.69 6.45 2.10
C ASN A 84 -18.79 5.23 2.05
N THR A 85 -17.54 5.37 1.58
CA THR A 85 -16.62 4.24 1.52
C THR A 85 -16.05 3.94 2.90
N LEU A 86 -15.73 2.67 3.11
CA LEU A 86 -15.08 2.24 4.35
C LEU A 86 -13.68 2.85 4.46
N PHE A 87 -12.99 2.97 3.35
CA PHE A 87 -11.66 3.57 3.33
C PHE A 87 -11.69 5.02 3.81
N PHE A 88 -12.63 5.81 3.32
CA PHE A 88 -12.75 7.20 3.75
C PHE A 88 -13.05 7.28 5.25
N LYS A 89 -13.99 6.47 5.71
CA LYS A 89 -14.36 6.45 7.13
C LYS A 89 -13.20 6.01 8.02
N PHE A 90 -12.45 5.03 7.56
CA PHE A 90 -11.26 4.55 8.27
C PHE A 90 -10.21 5.64 8.36
N ARG A 91 -9.91 6.31 7.25
CA ARG A 91 -8.94 7.42 7.26
C ARG A 91 -9.39 8.54 8.17
N LYS A 92 -10.69 8.85 8.17
CA LYS A 92 -11.23 9.90 9.02
C LYS A 92 -11.04 9.56 10.49
N SER A 93 -11.24 8.30 10.86
CA SER A 93 -11.03 7.85 12.23
C SER A 93 -9.57 7.98 12.66
N LEU A 94 -8.65 8.02 11.71
CA LEU A 94 -7.22 8.19 11.97
C LEU A 94 -6.77 9.63 11.81
N ASN A 95 -7.70 10.56 11.64
CA ASN A 95 -7.41 11.98 11.45
C ASN A 95 -6.63 12.27 10.16
N ASP A 96 -6.80 11.45 9.14
CA ASP A 96 -6.23 11.73 7.83
C ASP A 96 -7.18 12.67 7.10
N THR A 97 -6.80 13.94 6.98
CA THR A 97 -7.64 14.98 6.43
C THR A 97 -7.44 15.21 4.93
N ARG A 98 -6.59 14.44 4.28
CA ARG A 98 -6.37 14.58 2.84
C ARG A 98 -7.66 14.23 2.10
N LYS A 99 -7.89 14.91 0.98
CA LYS A 99 -9.16 14.78 0.25
C LYS A 99 -9.41 13.36 -0.24
N TRP A 100 -8.43 12.75 -0.88
CA TRP A 100 -8.57 11.41 -1.47
C TRP A 100 -7.77 10.35 -0.73
N GLY A 101 -6.70 10.75 -0.07
CA GLY A 101 -5.95 9.87 0.81
C GLY A 101 -5.03 8.86 0.14
N THR A 102 -4.67 9.09 -1.10
CA THR A 102 -3.68 8.25 -1.77
C THR A 102 -2.37 9.02 -1.95
N PRO A 103 -1.22 8.39 -1.86
CA PRO A 103 -1.02 7.01 -1.42
C PRO A 103 -1.26 6.85 0.08
N PHE A 104 -1.58 5.62 0.48
CA PHE A 104 -1.84 5.29 1.89
C PHE A 104 -1.44 3.84 2.07
N HIS A 105 -0.74 3.53 3.16
CA HIS A 105 -0.21 2.18 3.35
C HIS A 105 -0.62 1.61 4.70
N ILE A 106 -0.99 0.35 4.70
CA ILE A 106 -1.24 -0.42 5.92
C ILE A 106 -0.18 -1.52 5.95
N ILE A 107 0.56 -1.58 7.05
CA ILE A 107 1.61 -2.58 7.22
C ILE A 107 1.16 -3.57 8.28
N ILE A 108 1.12 -4.85 7.94
CA ILE A 108 0.73 -5.90 8.86
C ILE A 108 1.89 -6.84 9.02
N ALA A 109 2.39 -6.97 10.25
CA ALA A 109 3.51 -7.85 10.55
C ALA A 109 3.03 -9.00 11.43
N ASP A 110 3.30 -10.22 10.98
CA ASP A 110 2.94 -11.43 11.68
C ASP A 110 4.19 -12.15 12.16
N GLY A 111 3.99 -13.17 12.99
CA GLY A 111 5.08 -14.00 13.47
C GLY A 111 5.55 -13.55 14.83
N ASN A 112 6.85 -13.25 14.96
CA ASN A 112 7.42 -12.88 16.26
C ASN A 112 6.96 -11.52 16.76
N MET A 113 6.42 -10.69 15.87
CA MET A 113 5.96 -9.36 16.24
C MET A 113 4.66 -9.09 15.51
N ASP A 114 3.57 -9.09 16.27
CA ASP A 114 2.27 -8.78 15.71
C ASP A 114 2.06 -7.28 15.79
N TYR A 115 1.83 -6.66 14.62
CA TYR A 115 1.86 -5.22 14.56
C TYR A 115 1.10 -4.74 13.32
N ILE A 116 0.40 -3.62 13.48
CA ILE A 116 -0.26 -2.95 12.37
C ILE A 116 0.22 -1.51 12.35
N GLY A 117 0.81 -1.12 11.23
CA GLY A 117 1.29 0.25 11.05
C GLY A 117 0.53 0.95 9.95
N ILE A 118 0.45 2.27 10.08
CA ILE A 118 -0.26 3.10 9.10
C ILE A 118 0.67 4.19 8.62
N VAL A 119 0.72 4.38 7.30
CA VAL A 119 1.46 5.49 6.69
C VAL A 119 0.49 6.30 5.85
N LYS A 120 0.26 7.54 6.26
CA LYS A 120 -0.65 8.47 5.59
C LYS A 120 0.16 9.26 4.57
N GLY A 121 0.30 8.71 3.38
CA GLY A 121 1.10 9.34 2.34
C GLY A 121 2.20 8.43 1.87
N GLU A 122 3.28 9.02 1.36
CA GLU A 122 4.41 8.25 0.86
C GLU A 122 5.23 7.69 2.00
N PHE A 123 5.90 6.56 1.73
CA PHE A 123 6.92 6.05 2.64
C PHE A 123 8.10 6.99 2.69
N ILE A 124 8.75 7.06 3.85
CA ILE A 124 10.08 7.63 3.93
C ILE A 124 11.02 6.46 3.62
N GLY A 125 11.68 6.52 2.46
CA GLY A 125 12.44 5.38 1.93
C GLY A 125 13.41 4.75 2.93
N LYS A 126 14.17 5.58 3.63
CA LYS A 126 15.12 5.06 4.62
C LYS A 126 14.42 4.34 5.76
N GLU A 127 13.30 4.88 6.21
CA GLU A 127 12.59 4.32 7.36
C GLU A 127 11.94 2.99 7.01
N ILE A 128 11.26 2.91 5.86
CA ILE A 128 10.60 1.66 5.48
C ILE A 128 11.63 0.58 5.18
N GLN A 129 12.73 0.91 4.53
CA GLN A 129 13.78 -0.08 4.25
C GLN A 129 14.43 -0.57 5.53
N SER A 130 14.69 0.34 6.48
CA SER A 130 15.26 -0.03 7.77
C SER A 130 14.31 -0.96 8.54
N PHE A 131 13.02 -0.64 8.54
CA PHE A 131 12.02 -1.48 9.19
C PHE A 131 12.00 -2.88 8.58
N LEU A 132 11.98 -2.97 7.26
CA LEU A 132 11.95 -4.27 6.58
C LEU A 132 13.24 -5.05 6.80
N ASN A 133 14.39 -4.37 6.76
CA ASN A 133 15.68 -5.04 7.04
C ASN A 133 15.71 -5.62 8.45
N THR A 134 15.11 -4.92 9.41
CA THR A 134 15.11 -5.37 10.80
C THR A 134 14.20 -6.57 11.01
N HIS A 135 13.06 -6.62 10.30
CA HIS A 135 12.00 -7.60 10.60
C HIS A 135 11.87 -8.72 9.56
N LEU A 136 12.62 -8.68 8.50
CA LEU A 136 12.60 -9.74 7.48
C LEU A 136 13.99 -10.43 7.30
#